data_efb4b62049d45c83386d39f0ca765436
#
_entry.id   efb4b62049d45c83386d39f0ca765436
#
_cell.length_a   1.000
_cell.length_b   1.000
_cell.length_c   1.000
_cell.angle_alpha   90.00
_cell.angle_beta   90.00
_cell.angle_gamma   90.00
#
_symmetry.space_group_name_H-M   'P 1'
#
loop_
_entity.id
_entity.type
_entity.pdbx_description
1 polymer ?
#
loop_
_entity_poly.entity_id
_entity_poly.type
_entity_poly.pdbx_seq_one_letter_code
_entity_poly.pdbx_strand_id
1 'polypeptide(L)'
;MLLGVISFLPVSALAQCPVSVAAGDGGAPRTKTEFAIGVGGVYTMLEAPSADVALKPRLGYQGYVQMALVFGRFIGVGTEICYSGGSVIASLKDMEFERTVRTTTVDIPIFLTLRFLNIVRLNLGPQFTVMSRAEYSVDGNTQFFGPVYPTVNATAGLGIKLFSNLMLEARYVYPLGVGTNQFMGHEFETTSSRVTAGLTLVF
;
A
#
# COMPACT_ATOMS: atom_id res chain seq x y z
N MET A 1 17.08 28.55 5.36
CA MET A 1 16.11 28.36 6.46
C MET A 1 14.76 28.86 5.96
N LEU A 2 13.97 27.99 5.32
CA LEU A 2 12.63 28.29 4.83
C LEU A 2 11.67 27.33 5.54
N LEU A 3 10.95 27.86 6.53
CA LEU A 3 9.82 27.19 7.18
C LEU A 3 8.63 27.24 6.22
N GLY A 4 8.31 26.10 5.59
CA GLY A 4 7.07 25.91 4.86
C GLY A 4 5.92 25.72 5.84
N VAL A 5 5.04 26.70 5.94
CA VAL A 5 3.78 26.64 6.67
C VAL A 5 2.85 25.69 5.91
N ILE A 6 2.68 24.47 6.42
CA ILE A 6 1.64 23.55 5.96
C ILE A 6 0.33 24.03 6.58
N SER A 7 -0.47 24.79 5.83
CA SER A 7 -1.83 25.15 6.20
C SER A 7 -2.72 23.90 6.15
N PHE A 8 -3.11 23.41 7.32
CA PHE A 8 -4.15 22.40 7.46
C PHE A 8 -5.49 23.01 6.98
N LEU A 9 -5.94 22.61 5.80
CA LEU A 9 -7.32 22.83 5.38
C LEU A 9 -8.24 22.04 6.32
N PRO A 10 -9.32 22.62 6.82
CA PRO A 10 -10.24 21.92 7.70
C PRO A 10 -10.90 20.76 6.96
N VAL A 11 -10.72 19.57 7.48
CA VAL A 11 -11.27 18.28 6.98
C VAL A 11 -12.80 18.27 6.87
N SER A 12 -13.47 19.26 7.45
CA SER A 12 -14.92 19.43 7.39
C SER A 12 -15.50 19.74 6.00
N ALA A 13 -14.68 20.16 5.03
CA ALA A 13 -15.16 20.49 3.66
C ALA A 13 -15.32 19.26 2.73
N LEU A 14 -14.72 18.12 3.06
CA LEU A 14 -14.81 16.88 2.25
C LEU A 14 -15.98 15.97 2.65
N ALA A 15 -16.66 16.26 3.76
CA ALA A 15 -17.72 15.38 4.28
C ALA A 15 -19.12 15.64 3.68
N GLN A 16 -19.28 16.56 2.75
CA GLN A 16 -20.58 16.96 2.20
C GLN A 16 -20.71 16.81 0.68
N CYS A 17 -20.32 15.69 0.13
CA CYS A 17 -20.84 15.28 -1.17
C CYS A 17 -21.61 13.96 -1.02
N PRO A 18 -22.90 13.97 -0.63
CA PRO A 18 -23.76 12.85 -0.90
C PRO A 18 -24.09 12.88 -2.40
N VAL A 19 -23.31 12.17 -3.21
CA VAL A 19 -23.77 11.82 -4.55
C VAL A 19 -24.88 10.77 -4.38
N SER A 20 -26.08 11.23 -4.06
CA SER A 20 -27.27 10.42 -4.15
C SER A 20 -27.67 10.36 -5.63
N VAL A 21 -27.22 9.32 -6.29
CA VAL A 21 -27.86 8.92 -7.55
C VAL A 21 -29.24 8.40 -7.16
N ALA A 22 -30.26 9.24 -7.31
CA ALA A 22 -31.64 8.84 -7.18
C ALA A 22 -31.99 7.85 -8.31
N ALA A 23 -31.89 6.55 -8.02
CA ALA A 23 -32.44 5.51 -8.86
C ALA A 23 -33.90 5.30 -8.45
N GLY A 24 -34.78 5.31 -9.47
CA GLY A 24 -36.22 5.23 -9.31
C GLY A 24 -36.74 4.00 -8.58
N ASP A 25 -37.95 4.14 -8.12
CA ASP A 25 -38.79 3.24 -7.33
C ASP A 25 -39.00 1.88 -8.01
N GLY A 26 -38.17 0.94 -7.66
CA GLY A 26 -38.29 -0.47 -8.03
C GLY A 26 -37.14 -1.21 -7.36
N GLY A 27 -37.41 -1.95 -6.34
CA GLY A 27 -36.59 -2.84 -5.47
C GLY A 27 -35.12 -3.15 -5.78
N ALA A 28 -34.39 -2.24 -6.39
CA ALA A 28 -32.98 -2.40 -6.73
C ALA A 28 -32.11 -2.35 -5.46
N PRO A 29 -31.05 -3.14 -5.37
CA PRO A 29 -30.12 -3.11 -4.25
C PRO A 29 -29.55 -1.69 -4.10
N ARG A 30 -29.74 -1.09 -2.92
CA ARG A 30 -29.25 0.27 -2.64
C ARG A 30 -27.73 0.27 -2.73
N THR A 31 -27.20 0.99 -3.71
CA THR A 31 -25.76 1.22 -3.83
C THR A 31 -25.35 2.33 -2.87
N LYS A 32 -24.30 2.10 -2.09
CA LYS A 32 -23.73 3.08 -1.16
C LYS A 32 -22.27 3.32 -1.53
N THR A 33 -21.87 4.59 -1.57
CA THR A 33 -20.45 4.96 -1.70
C THR A 33 -19.86 5.12 -0.30
N GLU A 34 -18.69 4.55 -0.08
CA GLU A 34 -17.93 4.67 1.16
C GLU A 34 -16.54 5.24 0.85
N PHE A 35 -16.10 6.15 1.70
CA PHE A 35 -14.75 6.68 1.72
C PHE A 35 -14.04 6.19 2.98
N ALA A 36 -12.73 5.96 2.88
CA ALA A 36 -11.95 5.62 4.03
C ALA A 36 -10.54 6.20 3.92
N ILE A 37 -9.94 6.46 5.08
CA ILE A 37 -8.55 6.90 5.21
C ILE A 37 -7.89 5.95 6.19
N GLY A 38 -6.71 5.44 5.84
CA GLY A 38 -5.99 4.52 6.70
C GLY A 38 -4.51 4.85 6.82
N VAL A 39 -3.95 4.43 7.94
CA VAL A 39 -2.51 4.50 8.23
C VAL A 39 -2.05 3.21 8.89
N GLY A 40 -0.81 2.81 8.63
CA GLY A 40 -0.31 1.56 9.19
C GLY A 40 1.19 1.36 9.01
N GLY A 41 1.65 0.21 9.48
CA GLY A 41 2.99 -0.31 9.23
C GLY A 41 3.01 -1.24 8.03
N VAL A 42 4.14 -1.27 7.34
CA VAL A 42 4.43 -2.20 6.25
C VAL A 42 5.71 -2.96 6.54
N TYR A 43 5.66 -4.27 6.42
CA TYR A 43 6.83 -5.14 6.46
C TYR A 43 6.98 -5.83 5.10
N THR A 44 8.13 -5.58 4.46
CA THR A 44 8.45 -6.15 3.15
C THR A 44 9.36 -7.34 3.33
N MET A 45 8.97 -8.49 2.82
CA MET A 45 9.82 -9.68 2.71
C MET A 45 10.47 -9.66 1.33
N LEU A 46 11.78 -9.49 1.29
CA LEU A 46 12.58 -9.41 0.06
C LEU A 46 13.41 -10.65 -0.10
N GLU A 47 13.33 -11.26 -1.27
CA GLU A 47 14.15 -12.40 -1.66
C GLU A 47 14.94 -12.05 -2.93
N ALA A 48 16.25 -12.31 -2.89
CA ALA A 48 17.15 -12.17 -4.02
C ALA A 48 17.82 -13.52 -4.26
N PRO A 49 17.17 -14.45 -4.99
CA PRO A 49 17.59 -15.86 -5.04
C PRO A 49 18.93 -16.11 -5.72
N SER A 50 19.43 -15.17 -6.52
CA SER A 50 20.63 -15.36 -7.35
C SER A 50 21.80 -14.44 -6.99
N ALA A 51 21.72 -13.67 -5.91
CA ALA A 51 22.65 -12.58 -5.73
C ALA A 51 23.66 -12.81 -4.61
N ASP A 52 24.84 -12.29 -4.81
CA ASP A 52 25.85 -12.02 -3.78
C ASP A 52 25.41 -10.90 -2.83
N VAL A 53 24.17 -10.41 -3.00
CA VAL A 53 23.56 -9.34 -2.22
C VAL A 53 22.58 -9.93 -1.22
N ALA A 54 22.79 -9.66 0.06
CA ALA A 54 21.84 -9.98 1.11
C ALA A 54 20.98 -8.74 1.43
N LEU A 55 19.66 -8.95 1.49
CA LEU A 55 18.68 -7.90 1.78
C LEU A 55 18.01 -8.17 3.12
N LYS A 56 18.11 -7.20 4.04
CA LYS A 56 17.45 -7.27 5.35
C LYS A 56 16.35 -6.20 5.41
N PRO A 57 15.07 -6.58 5.36
CA PRO A 57 13.97 -5.63 5.42
C PRO A 57 13.83 -4.98 6.79
N ARG A 58 13.30 -3.76 6.81
CA ARG A 58 12.91 -3.03 8.01
C ARG A 58 11.42 -2.69 7.96
N LEU A 59 10.87 -2.44 9.13
CA LEU A 59 9.50 -1.94 9.23
C LEU A 59 9.41 -0.54 8.59
N GLY A 60 8.46 -0.38 7.70
CA GLY A 60 8.09 0.88 7.07
C GLY A 60 6.71 1.37 7.53
N TYR A 61 6.21 2.40 6.87
CA TYR A 61 4.90 2.99 7.11
C TYR A 61 4.11 3.10 5.82
N GLN A 62 2.79 3.16 5.94
CA GLN A 62 1.88 3.43 4.82
C GLN A 62 0.74 4.35 5.25
N GLY A 63 0.23 5.09 4.26
CA GLY A 63 -1.01 5.84 4.37
C GLY A 63 -1.80 5.69 3.08
N TYR A 64 -3.14 5.64 3.17
CA TYR A 64 -3.98 5.47 2.00
C TYR A 64 -5.33 6.17 2.12
N VAL A 65 -5.90 6.45 0.96
CA VAL A 65 -7.27 6.92 0.79
C VAL A 65 -7.99 5.92 -0.09
N GLN A 66 -9.15 5.47 0.33
CA GLN A 66 -9.94 4.44 -0.32
C GLN A 66 -11.32 4.97 -0.68
N MET A 67 -11.84 4.52 -1.82
CA MET A 67 -13.22 4.69 -2.24
C MET A 67 -13.79 3.33 -2.64
N ALA A 68 -15.01 3.03 -2.17
CA ALA A 68 -15.69 1.78 -2.50
C ALA A 68 -17.18 2.01 -2.79
N LEU A 69 -17.68 1.30 -3.80
CA LEU A 69 -19.10 1.18 -4.10
C LEU A 69 -19.60 -0.13 -3.52
N VAL A 70 -20.58 -0.06 -2.64
CA VAL A 70 -21.15 -1.20 -1.93
C VAL A 70 -22.52 -1.50 -2.47
N PHE A 71 -22.70 -2.73 -2.92
CA PHE A 71 -23.96 -3.25 -3.47
C PHE A 71 -24.65 -4.11 -2.42
N GLY A 72 -25.77 -3.61 -1.90
CA GLY A 72 -26.49 -4.29 -0.83
C GLY A 72 -25.69 -4.34 0.48
N ARG A 73 -25.58 -5.54 1.09
CA ARG A 73 -24.94 -5.74 2.41
C ARG A 73 -23.62 -6.49 2.36
N PHE A 74 -23.35 -7.22 1.26
CA PHE A 74 -22.30 -8.25 1.24
C PHE A 74 -21.16 -7.97 0.29
N ILE A 75 -21.41 -7.27 -0.80
CA ILE A 75 -20.43 -7.13 -1.90
C ILE A 75 -20.17 -5.66 -2.19
N GLY A 76 -18.92 -5.34 -2.50
CA GLY A 76 -18.52 -4.03 -2.98
C GLY A 76 -17.33 -4.13 -3.93
N VAL A 77 -17.09 -3.06 -4.68
CA VAL A 77 -15.89 -2.88 -5.51
C VAL A 77 -15.26 -1.57 -5.10
N GLY A 78 -13.96 -1.55 -4.93
CA GLY A 78 -13.24 -0.38 -4.49
C GLY A 78 -11.87 -0.23 -5.12
N THR A 79 -11.34 0.95 -4.94
CA THR A 79 -9.97 1.30 -5.29
C THR A 79 -9.37 2.17 -4.18
N GLU A 80 -8.06 2.23 -4.17
CA GLU A 80 -7.30 2.95 -3.16
C GLU A 80 -6.08 3.61 -3.81
N ILE A 81 -5.62 4.70 -3.24
CA ILE A 81 -4.29 5.25 -3.51
C ILE A 81 -3.50 5.09 -2.22
N CYS A 82 -2.47 4.28 -2.27
CA CYS A 82 -1.61 3.96 -1.13
C CYS A 82 -0.20 4.50 -1.35
N TYR A 83 0.29 5.27 -0.40
CA TYR A 83 1.68 5.72 -0.32
C TYR A 83 2.38 4.94 0.78
N SER A 84 3.53 4.31 0.45
CA SER A 84 4.33 3.58 1.42
C SER A 84 5.78 4.05 1.39
N GLY A 85 6.39 4.11 2.56
CA GLY A 85 7.79 4.42 2.73
C GLY A 85 8.46 3.42 3.68
N GLY A 86 9.69 3.05 3.38
CA GLY A 86 10.43 2.10 4.19
C GLY A 86 11.93 2.15 3.94
N SER A 87 12.63 1.18 4.48
CA SER A 87 14.05 1.00 4.22
C SER A 87 14.43 -0.47 4.23
N VAL A 88 15.50 -0.78 3.51
CA VAL A 88 16.12 -2.10 3.43
C VAL A 88 17.60 -1.94 3.66
N ILE A 89 18.24 -2.85 4.36
CA ILE A 89 19.70 -2.90 4.42
C ILE A 89 20.15 -3.86 3.32
N ALA A 90 20.96 -3.34 2.39
CA ALA A 90 21.65 -4.14 1.38
C ALA A 90 23.10 -4.35 1.79
N SER A 91 23.57 -5.59 1.72
CA SER A 91 24.97 -5.96 1.99
C SER A 91 25.48 -6.92 0.94
N LEU A 92 26.76 -6.82 0.58
CA LEU A 92 27.46 -7.79 -0.26
C LEU A 92 27.99 -8.92 0.63
N LYS A 93 27.78 -10.19 0.23
CA LYS A 93 28.15 -11.36 1.04
C LYS A 93 29.67 -11.47 1.27
N ASP A 94 30.48 -10.99 0.32
CA ASP A 94 31.94 -11.08 0.39
C ASP A 94 32.62 -9.84 0.97
N MET A 95 31.87 -8.80 1.31
CA MET A 95 32.38 -7.57 1.90
C MET A 95 31.55 -7.18 3.10
N GLU A 96 32.20 -6.74 4.19
CA GLU A 96 31.53 -6.11 5.33
C GLU A 96 31.00 -4.71 4.98
N PHE A 97 30.23 -4.62 3.91
CA PHE A 97 29.72 -3.35 3.39
C PHE A 97 28.19 -3.36 3.42
N GLU A 98 27.64 -2.62 4.36
CA GLU A 98 26.20 -2.47 4.48
C GLU A 98 25.75 -1.06 4.13
N ARG A 99 24.66 -0.94 3.38
CA ARG A 99 24.03 0.36 3.06
C ARG A 99 22.53 0.30 3.29
N THR A 100 21.99 1.40 3.80
CA THR A 100 20.54 1.56 3.94
C THR A 100 19.97 2.10 2.63
N VAL A 101 19.12 1.32 2.01
CA VAL A 101 18.34 1.68 0.83
C VAL A 101 16.98 2.19 1.30
N ARG A 102 16.62 3.42 0.95
CA ARG A 102 15.30 3.99 1.22
C ARG A 102 14.36 3.62 0.09
N THR A 103 13.16 3.15 0.43
CA THR A 103 12.14 2.76 -0.54
C THR A 103 10.93 3.65 -0.41
N THR A 104 10.37 4.04 -1.55
CA THR A 104 9.12 4.79 -1.64
C THR A 104 8.27 4.19 -2.74
N THR A 105 6.98 3.92 -2.46
CA THR A 105 6.05 3.37 -3.44
C THR A 105 4.72 4.09 -3.44
N VAL A 106 4.09 4.13 -4.61
CA VAL A 106 2.69 4.50 -4.77
C VAL A 106 1.99 3.33 -5.45
N ASP A 107 0.98 2.81 -4.79
CA ASP A 107 0.21 1.65 -5.23
C ASP A 107 -1.26 2.03 -5.44
N ILE A 108 -1.89 1.42 -6.44
CA ILE A 108 -3.32 1.55 -6.74
C ILE A 108 -3.91 0.13 -6.78
N PRO A 109 -4.42 -0.41 -5.66
CA PRO A 109 -5.20 -1.63 -5.67
C PRO A 109 -6.63 -1.39 -6.19
N ILE A 110 -7.15 -2.37 -6.93
CA ILE A 110 -8.56 -2.49 -7.28
C ILE A 110 -9.03 -3.78 -6.66
N PHE A 111 -10.05 -3.74 -5.82
CA PHE A 111 -10.46 -4.92 -5.07
C PHE A 111 -11.96 -5.14 -5.04
N LEU A 112 -12.31 -6.43 -4.99
CA LEU A 112 -13.61 -6.89 -4.60
C LEU A 112 -13.67 -6.95 -3.07
N THR A 113 -14.68 -6.32 -2.49
CA THR A 113 -14.93 -6.35 -1.06
C THR A 113 -16.07 -7.31 -0.75
N LEU A 114 -15.81 -8.25 0.15
CA LEU A 114 -16.83 -9.11 0.74
C LEU A 114 -17.02 -8.74 2.21
N ARG A 115 -18.27 -8.61 2.66
CA ARG A 115 -18.63 -8.20 4.02
C ARG A 115 -19.41 -9.27 4.72
N PHE A 116 -19.00 -9.58 5.93
CA PHE A 116 -19.63 -10.58 6.78
C PHE A 116 -20.08 -9.92 8.09
N LEU A 117 -21.38 -10.08 8.41
CA LEU A 117 -21.98 -9.62 9.67
C LEU A 117 -21.73 -8.13 10.01
N ASN A 118 -21.42 -7.28 9.03
CA ASN A 118 -21.01 -5.88 9.21
C ASN A 118 -19.78 -5.66 10.13
N ILE A 119 -19.07 -6.72 10.47
CA ILE A 119 -17.91 -6.70 11.36
C ILE A 119 -16.63 -7.01 10.58
N VAL A 120 -16.69 -8.00 9.69
CA VAL A 120 -15.52 -8.47 8.93
C VAL A 120 -15.63 -8.04 7.47
N ARG A 121 -14.52 -7.53 6.93
CA ARG A 121 -14.36 -7.16 5.52
C ARG A 121 -13.18 -7.90 4.93
N LEU A 122 -13.40 -8.57 3.80
CA LEU A 122 -12.35 -9.21 3.01
C LEU A 122 -12.21 -8.43 1.70
N ASN A 123 -11.01 -7.97 1.38
CA ASN A 123 -10.66 -7.26 0.15
C ASN A 123 -9.71 -8.14 -0.68
N LEU A 124 -10.06 -8.41 -1.93
CA LEU A 124 -9.27 -9.26 -2.83
C LEU A 124 -9.15 -8.60 -4.20
N GLY A 125 -7.96 -8.56 -4.78
CA GLY A 125 -7.82 -8.04 -6.14
C GLY A 125 -6.39 -7.80 -6.59
N PRO A 126 -6.22 -7.27 -7.81
CA PRO A 126 -4.94 -6.80 -8.31
C PRO A 126 -4.53 -5.48 -7.64
N GLN A 127 -3.23 -5.30 -7.51
CA GLN A 127 -2.61 -4.06 -7.05
C GLN A 127 -1.55 -3.64 -8.06
N PHE A 128 -1.64 -2.40 -8.53
CA PHE A 128 -0.71 -1.81 -9.48
C PHE A 128 0.25 -0.87 -8.76
N THR A 129 1.54 -1.13 -8.86
CA THR A 129 2.58 -0.23 -8.36
C THR A 129 2.92 0.76 -9.47
N VAL A 130 2.43 1.99 -9.33
CA VAL A 130 2.62 3.06 -10.33
C VAL A 130 3.92 3.83 -10.13
N MET A 131 4.46 3.81 -8.92
CA MET A 131 5.77 4.36 -8.61
C MET A 131 6.48 3.44 -7.61
N SER A 132 7.68 3.02 -7.97
CA SER A 132 8.60 2.31 -7.07
C SER A 132 9.97 2.93 -7.21
N ARG A 133 10.46 3.57 -6.14
CA ARG A 133 11.77 4.20 -6.11
C ARG A 133 12.54 3.69 -4.91
N ALA A 134 13.74 3.22 -5.14
CA ALA A 134 14.68 2.86 -4.10
C ALA A 134 16.01 3.54 -4.37
N GLU A 135 16.58 4.17 -3.34
CA GLU A 135 17.78 4.98 -3.43
C GLU A 135 18.69 4.71 -2.23
N TYR A 136 20.00 4.75 -2.46
CA TYR A 136 21.01 4.67 -1.40
C TYR A 136 22.06 5.74 -1.59
N SER A 137 22.77 6.10 -0.53
CA SER A 137 23.81 7.11 -0.56
C SER A 137 25.19 6.49 -0.43
N VAL A 138 26.12 6.91 -1.32
CA VAL A 138 27.54 6.58 -1.24
C VAL A 138 28.32 7.89 -1.31
N ASP A 139 29.12 8.17 -0.30
CA ASP A 139 29.99 9.37 -0.21
C ASP A 139 29.26 10.70 -0.51
N GLY A 140 28.00 10.81 -0.02
CA GLY A 140 27.17 11.99 -0.21
C GLY A 140 26.42 12.04 -1.54
N ASN A 141 26.66 11.12 -2.47
CA ASN A 141 25.96 11.01 -3.73
C ASN A 141 24.81 9.99 -3.61
N THR A 142 23.61 10.37 -4.07
CA THR A 142 22.44 9.47 -4.13
C THR A 142 22.52 8.63 -5.39
N GLN A 143 22.46 7.32 -5.23
CA GLN A 143 22.43 6.35 -6.33
C GLN A 143 21.07 5.64 -6.35
N PHE A 144 20.63 5.32 -7.57
CA PHE A 144 19.40 4.60 -7.81
C PHE A 144 19.63 3.09 -7.64
N PHE A 145 18.79 2.46 -6.82
CA PHE A 145 18.85 1.02 -6.57
C PHE A 145 17.98 0.23 -7.56
N GLY A 146 16.84 0.78 -7.96
CA GLY A 146 15.89 0.16 -8.89
C GLY A 146 14.47 0.08 -8.33
N PRO A 147 13.53 -0.46 -9.11
CA PRO A 147 12.18 -0.73 -8.65
C PRO A 147 12.17 -2.02 -7.83
N VAL A 148 12.22 -1.93 -6.51
CA VAL A 148 12.17 -3.09 -5.59
C VAL A 148 10.89 -3.91 -5.76
N TYR A 149 9.81 -3.26 -6.20
CA TYR A 149 8.50 -3.88 -6.33
C TYR A 149 8.08 -4.03 -7.79
N PRO A 150 7.50 -5.19 -8.17
CA PRO A 150 6.96 -5.37 -9.52
C PRO A 150 5.73 -4.50 -9.74
N THR A 151 5.45 -4.19 -11.00
CA THR A 151 4.34 -3.32 -11.39
C THR A 151 2.97 -3.92 -11.05
N VAL A 152 2.85 -5.25 -11.12
CA VAL A 152 1.58 -5.95 -10.88
C VAL A 152 1.73 -6.93 -9.72
N ASN A 153 0.79 -6.84 -8.79
CA ASN A 153 0.74 -7.66 -7.59
C ASN A 153 -0.70 -8.16 -7.36
N ALA A 154 -0.85 -9.23 -6.61
CA ALA A 154 -2.14 -9.64 -6.05
C ALA A 154 -2.23 -9.17 -4.59
N THR A 155 -3.40 -8.70 -4.18
CA THR A 155 -3.62 -8.28 -2.79
C THR A 155 -4.79 -9.00 -2.16
N ALA A 156 -4.62 -9.38 -0.90
CA ALA A 156 -5.67 -9.93 -0.04
C ALA A 156 -5.63 -9.21 1.31
N GLY A 157 -6.75 -8.63 1.73
CA GLY A 157 -6.86 -7.86 2.95
C GLY A 157 -8.02 -8.33 3.81
N LEU A 158 -7.84 -8.33 5.13
CA LEU A 158 -8.85 -8.61 6.13
C LEU A 158 -9.00 -7.39 7.02
N GLY A 159 -10.23 -6.87 7.12
CA GLY A 159 -10.59 -5.77 8.01
C GLY A 159 -11.57 -6.25 9.09
N ILE A 160 -11.34 -5.81 10.31
CA ILE A 160 -12.23 -6.08 11.46
C ILE A 160 -12.68 -4.74 12.02
N LYS A 161 -13.98 -4.55 12.10
CA LYS A 161 -14.59 -3.34 12.68
C LYS A 161 -14.42 -3.34 14.19
N LEU A 162 -13.72 -2.35 14.70
CA LEU A 162 -13.54 -2.16 16.15
C LEU A 162 -14.64 -1.28 16.75
N PHE A 163 -14.97 -0.19 16.05
CA PHE A 163 -16.01 0.77 16.43
C PHE A 163 -16.86 1.14 15.21
N SER A 164 -17.83 2.03 15.37
CA SER A 164 -18.74 2.42 14.29
C SER A 164 -18.01 2.80 12.99
N ASN A 165 -16.91 3.54 13.10
CA ASN A 165 -16.18 4.10 11.97
C ASN A 165 -14.71 3.66 11.92
N LEU A 166 -14.21 2.88 12.89
CA LEU A 166 -12.82 2.45 12.97
C LEU A 166 -12.69 0.96 12.67
N MET A 167 -11.78 0.62 11.78
CA MET A 167 -11.42 -0.76 11.43
C MET A 167 -9.93 -1.00 11.68
N LEU A 168 -9.62 -2.19 12.18
CA LEU A 168 -8.27 -2.76 12.11
C LEU A 168 -8.16 -3.52 10.79
N GLU A 169 -7.15 -3.25 10.00
CA GLU A 169 -6.94 -3.88 8.69
C GLU A 169 -5.56 -4.51 8.62
N ALA A 170 -5.51 -5.75 8.13
CA ALA A 170 -4.29 -6.44 7.77
C ALA A 170 -4.36 -6.85 6.30
N ARG A 171 -3.25 -6.73 5.57
CA ARG A 171 -3.19 -7.02 4.14
C ARG A 171 -1.90 -7.74 3.80
N TYR A 172 -2.03 -8.68 2.88
CA TYR A 172 -0.91 -9.36 2.23
C TYR A 172 -0.89 -9.00 0.75
N VAL A 173 0.29 -8.63 0.26
CA VAL A 173 0.53 -8.32 -1.16
C VAL A 173 1.53 -9.33 -1.70
N TYR A 174 1.08 -10.09 -2.70
CA TYR A 174 1.87 -11.12 -3.37
C TYR A 174 2.35 -10.58 -4.74
N PRO A 175 3.67 -10.63 -5.04
CA PRO A 175 4.20 -10.18 -6.31
C PRO A 175 3.81 -11.14 -7.44
N LEU A 176 3.36 -10.62 -8.57
CA LEU A 176 3.07 -11.38 -9.79
C LEU A 176 4.20 -11.26 -10.84
N GLY A 177 5.30 -10.63 -10.46
CA GLY A 177 6.49 -10.45 -11.28
C GLY A 177 7.72 -10.27 -10.43
N VAL A 178 8.83 -9.96 -11.08
CA VAL A 178 10.13 -9.66 -10.45
C VAL A 178 10.50 -8.19 -10.65
N GLY A 179 11.26 -7.64 -9.72
CA GLY A 179 11.87 -6.32 -9.86
C GLY A 179 13.34 -6.48 -10.24
N THR A 180 13.80 -5.80 -11.30
CA THR A 180 15.22 -5.75 -11.65
C THR A 180 15.89 -4.60 -10.92
N ASN A 181 16.89 -4.90 -10.13
CA ASN A 181 17.59 -3.94 -9.27
C ASN A 181 19.09 -3.96 -9.55
N GLN A 182 19.75 -2.86 -9.17
CA GLN A 182 21.20 -2.71 -9.32
C GLN A 182 21.81 -2.21 -7.99
N PHE A 183 22.83 -2.93 -7.50
CA PHE A 183 23.58 -2.52 -6.32
C PHE A 183 25.08 -2.64 -6.58
N MET A 184 25.80 -1.54 -6.46
CA MET A 184 27.27 -1.47 -6.68
C MET A 184 27.74 -2.09 -8.01
N GLY A 185 26.95 -1.90 -9.08
CA GLY A 185 27.26 -2.45 -10.41
C GLY A 185 26.79 -3.89 -10.66
N HIS A 186 26.23 -4.57 -9.66
CA HIS A 186 25.64 -5.90 -9.81
C HIS A 186 24.15 -5.77 -10.07
N GLU A 187 23.67 -6.32 -11.18
CA GLU A 187 22.25 -6.44 -11.49
C GLU A 187 21.69 -7.74 -10.91
N PHE A 188 20.52 -7.68 -10.31
CA PHE A 188 19.85 -8.84 -9.74
C PHE A 188 18.33 -8.65 -9.71
N GLU A 189 17.64 -9.77 -9.74
CA GLU A 189 16.18 -9.80 -9.61
C GLU A 189 15.77 -9.94 -8.15
N THR A 190 14.70 -9.25 -7.78
CA THR A 190 14.08 -9.38 -6.46
C THR A 190 12.62 -9.77 -6.57
N THR A 191 12.20 -10.62 -5.66
CA THR A 191 10.79 -10.88 -5.37
C THR A 191 10.45 -10.25 -4.03
N SER A 192 9.36 -9.49 -3.97
CA SER A 192 9.01 -8.73 -2.79
C SER A 192 7.55 -8.91 -2.39
N SER A 193 7.27 -9.74 -1.41
CA SER A 193 5.95 -9.78 -0.78
C SER A 193 5.88 -8.79 0.39
N ARG A 194 4.66 -8.30 0.69
CA ARG A 194 4.45 -7.31 1.75
C ARG A 194 3.31 -7.73 2.67
N VAL A 195 3.52 -7.56 3.98
CA VAL A 195 2.47 -7.62 5.00
C VAL A 195 2.26 -6.22 5.54
N THR A 196 1.03 -5.80 5.62
CA THR A 196 0.68 -4.50 6.20
C THR A 196 -0.37 -4.68 7.29
N ALA A 197 -0.30 -3.84 8.31
CA ALA A 197 -1.30 -3.78 9.35
C ALA A 197 -1.52 -2.32 9.77
N GLY A 198 -2.76 -1.91 9.99
CA GLY A 198 -3.08 -0.53 10.28
C GLY A 198 -4.51 -0.29 10.71
N LEU A 199 -4.82 0.97 10.91
CA LEU A 199 -6.15 1.47 11.29
C LEU A 199 -6.76 2.25 10.13
N THR A 200 -8.05 2.05 9.91
CA THR A 200 -8.84 2.66 8.85
C THR A 200 -10.07 3.34 9.43
N LEU A 201 -10.24 4.62 9.13
CA LEU A 201 -11.47 5.38 9.41
C LEU A 201 -12.37 5.32 8.18
N VAL A 202 -13.61 4.89 8.35
CA VAL A 202 -14.62 4.74 7.28
C VAL A 202 -15.73 5.77 7.47
N PHE A 203 -16.13 6.44 6.40
CA PHE A 203 -17.13 7.53 6.37
C PHE A 203 -18.34 7.17 5.52
#